data_b948a3e241c9c151c9ce005a75e1435a
#
_entry.id   b948a3e241c9c151c9ce005a75e1435a
#
_cell.length_a   1.000
_cell.length_b   1.000
_cell.length_c   1.000
_cell.angle_alpha   90.00
_cell.angle_beta   90.00
_cell.angle_gamma   90.00
#
_symmetry.space_group_name_H-M   'P 1'
#
loop_
_entity.id
_entity.type
_entity.pdbx_description
1 polymer ?
#
loop_
_entity_poly.entity_id
_entity_poly.type
_entity_poly.pdbx_seq_one_letter_code
_entity_poly.pdbx_strand_id
1 'polypeptide(L)'
;MKKTNMQEMQQPQIDLGKTVGIDTENGGKVWQQGFILRKVSRFITNSSEDAVLPIPVFYDPETGKVLGQGLPPELRDEYDTI
;
A
#
# COMPACT_ATOMS: atom_id res chain seq x y z
N MET A 1 20.50 -17.14 -20.80
CA MET A 1 20.17 -16.75 -20.63
C MET A 1 19.84 -16.39 -20.07
N LYS A 2 19.55 -16.15 -20.08
CA LYS A 2 19.19 -15.55 -19.64
C LYS A 2 18.34 -15.31 -19.21
N LYS A 3 18.51 -15.99 -18.80
CA LYS A 3 17.57 -15.51 -18.40
C LYS A 3 17.45 -14.34 -17.95
N THR A 4 17.51 -13.89 -18.68
CA THR A 4 17.33 -12.61 -18.19
C THR A 4 16.26 -12.58 -17.17
N ASN A 5 16.57 -11.94 -16.18
CA ASN A 5 15.66 -11.79 -15.12
C ASN A 5 14.51 -10.88 -15.56
N MET A 6 13.32 -11.44 -15.66
CA MET A 6 12.17 -10.64 -16.05
C MET A 6 11.90 -9.53 -15.06
N GLN A 7 12.18 -9.78 -13.81
CA GLN A 7 12.00 -8.77 -12.79
C GLN A 7 12.87 -7.56 -13.03
N GLU A 8 14.10 -7.78 -13.44
CA GLU A 8 14.98 -6.69 -13.75
C GLU A 8 14.47 -5.84 -14.88
N MET A 9 13.86 -6.48 -15.86
CA MET A 9 13.33 -5.75 -16.99
C MET A 9 12.11 -4.93 -16.62
N GLN A 10 11.37 -5.36 -15.62
CA GLN A 10 10.15 -4.68 -15.21
C GLN A 10 10.40 -3.60 -14.18
N GLN A 11 11.56 -3.64 -13.53
CA GLN A 11 11.88 -2.69 -12.49
C GLN A 11 13.01 -1.79 -12.96
N PRO A 12 12.86 -0.49 -12.77
CA PRO A 12 13.96 0.40 -13.12
C PRO A 12 15.15 0.17 -12.21
N GLN A 13 16.31 0.47 -12.73
CA GLN A 13 17.52 0.48 -11.94
C GLN A 13 17.49 1.70 -11.04
N ILE A 14 17.47 1.50 -9.75
CA ILE A 14 17.37 2.60 -8.81
C ILE A 14 18.58 2.58 -7.90
N ASP A 15 19.26 3.69 -7.83
CA ASP A 15 20.36 3.87 -6.90
C ASP A 15 19.76 4.25 -5.55
N LEU A 16 19.76 3.31 -4.62
CA LEU A 16 19.13 3.53 -3.32
C LEU A 16 19.78 4.67 -2.54
N GLY A 17 21.07 4.94 -2.81
CA GLY A 17 21.72 6.06 -2.15
C GLY A 17 21.18 7.41 -2.54
N LYS A 18 20.40 7.47 -3.64
CA LYS A 18 19.77 8.71 -4.09
C LYS A 18 18.30 8.79 -3.72
N THR A 19 17.83 7.86 -2.93
CA THR A 19 16.44 7.90 -2.46
C THR A 19 16.41 8.48 -1.05
N VAL A 20 15.22 8.79 -0.59
CA VAL A 20 15.01 9.37 0.73
C VAL A 20 14.09 8.46 1.51
N GLY A 21 14.44 8.19 2.76
CA GLY A 21 13.61 7.39 3.63
C GLY A 21 12.33 8.12 4.02
N ILE A 22 11.30 7.33 4.30
CA ILE A 22 10.04 7.87 4.81
C ILE A 22 9.92 7.39 6.24
N ASP A 23 10.00 8.32 7.17
CA ASP A 23 9.93 8.00 8.59
C ASP A 23 8.49 7.90 9.05
N THR A 24 8.29 7.06 10.06
CA THR A 24 6.99 7.01 10.73
C THR A 24 6.82 8.24 11.61
N GLU A 25 5.65 8.34 12.24
CA GLU A 25 5.29 9.55 12.97
C GLU A 25 6.27 9.88 14.08
N ASN A 26 6.80 8.87 14.75
CA ASN A 26 7.72 9.06 15.87
C ASN A 26 9.18 8.87 15.46
N GLY A 27 9.46 9.02 14.17
CA GLY A 27 10.82 8.91 13.69
C GLY A 27 11.31 7.51 13.48
N GLY A 28 10.42 6.52 13.54
CA GLY A 28 10.78 5.16 13.21
C GLY A 28 11.10 5.01 11.74
N LYS A 29 11.84 3.98 11.40
CA LYS A 29 12.35 3.78 10.04
C LYS A 29 11.66 2.65 9.29
N VAL A 30 10.87 1.86 9.98
CA VAL A 30 10.33 0.64 9.41
C VAL A 30 8.81 0.69 9.45
N TRP A 31 8.20 0.38 8.31
CA TRP A 31 6.75 0.27 8.17
C TRP A 31 6.38 -1.19 8.06
N GLN A 32 5.15 -1.52 8.41
CA GLN A 32 4.62 -2.86 8.22
C GLN A 32 3.56 -2.83 7.15
N GLN A 33 3.42 -3.96 6.45
CA GLN A 33 2.40 -4.08 5.43
C GLN A 33 1.16 -4.73 6.03
N GLY A 34 0.01 -4.16 5.70
CA GLY A 34 -1.28 -4.70 6.09
C GLY A 34 -2.27 -4.49 4.98
N PHE A 35 -3.54 -4.70 5.29
CA PHE A 35 -4.61 -4.54 4.32
C PHE A 35 -5.74 -3.77 4.96
N ILE A 36 -6.29 -2.80 4.23
CA ILE A 36 -7.61 -2.31 4.55
C ILE A 36 -8.60 -3.11 3.72
N LEU A 37 -9.79 -3.30 4.27
CA LEU A 37 -10.81 -4.08 3.58
C LEU A 37 -11.96 -3.18 3.21
N ARG A 38 -12.36 -3.23 1.95
CA ARG A 38 -13.48 -2.45 1.46
C ARG A 38 -14.59 -3.41 1.05
N LYS A 39 -15.80 -3.04 1.39
CA LYS A 39 -16.96 -3.81 0.96
C LYS A 39 -17.48 -3.26 -0.35
N VAL A 40 -17.66 -4.15 -1.32
CA VAL A 40 -18.23 -3.78 -2.60
C VAL A 40 -19.64 -4.37 -2.67
N SER A 41 -20.62 -3.51 -2.87
CA SER A 41 -22.01 -3.93 -2.90
C SER A 41 -22.24 -4.94 -4.00
N ARG A 42 -23.03 -5.96 -3.69
CA ARG A 42 -23.39 -6.98 -4.67
C ARG A 42 -24.10 -6.38 -5.89
N PHE A 43 -24.70 -5.22 -5.73
CA PHE A 43 -25.37 -4.56 -6.85
C PHE A 43 -24.38 -3.98 -7.84
N ILE A 44 -23.16 -3.64 -7.37
CA ILE A 44 -22.12 -3.18 -8.26
C ILE A 44 -21.50 -4.34 -9.01
N THR A 45 -21.25 -5.44 -8.30
CA THR A 45 -20.59 -6.61 -8.90
C THR A 45 -21.57 -7.54 -9.62
N ASN A 46 -22.86 -7.29 -9.44
CA ASN A 46 -23.90 -8.13 -10.05
C ASN A 46 -23.80 -9.57 -9.59
N SER A 47 -23.52 -9.76 -8.32
CA SER A 47 -23.41 -11.09 -7.74
C SER A 47 -24.43 -11.26 -6.63
N SER A 48 -24.45 -12.45 -6.04
CA SER A 48 -25.43 -12.77 -5.00
C SER A 48 -25.05 -12.24 -3.63
N GLU A 49 -23.79 -11.87 -3.45
CA GLU A 49 -23.29 -11.40 -2.15
C GLU A 49 -22.37 -10.22 -2.34
N ASP A 50 -22.25 -9.42 -1.28
CA ASP A 50 -21.27 -8.35 -1.26
C ASP A 50 -19.88 -8.94 -1.29
N ALA A 51 -18.97 -8.25 -1.95
CA ALA A 51 -17.58 -8.68 -2.05
C ALA A 51 -16.72 -7.90 -1.08
N VAL A 52 -15.58 -8.48 -0.73
CA VAL A 52 -14.58 -7.80 0.09
C VAL A 52 -13.36 -7.58 -0.78
N LEU A 53 -12.90 -6.34 -0.83
CA LEU A 53 -11.75 -5.94 -1.62
C LEU A 53 -10.61 -5.59 -0.68
N PRO A 54 -9.53 -6.39 -0.65
CA PRO A 54 -8.37 -6.04 0.16
C PRO A 54 -7.48 -5.06 -0.60
N ILE A 55 -7.03 -4.03 0.08
CA ILE A 55 -6.12 -3.04 -0.49
C ILE A 55 -4.87 -3.03 0.37
N PRO A 56 -3.70 -3.35 -0.22
CA PRO A 56 -2.47 -3.36 0.55
C PRO A 56 -2.07 -1.95 0.94
N VAL A 57 -1.63 -1.80 2.17
CA VAL A 57 -1.17 -0.52 2.70
C VAL A 57 0.05 -0.75 3.56
N PHE A 58 0.79 0.31 3.82
CA PHE A 58 1.84 0.30 4.83
C PHE A 58 1.37 1.13 6.00
N TYR A 59 1.66 0.67 7.19
CA TYR A 59 1.23 1.37 8.39
C TYR A 59 2.33 1.42 9.42
N ASP A 60 2.23 2.42 10.28
CA ASP A 60 3.14 2.62 11.40
C ASP A 60 2.79 1.60 12.48
N PRO A 61 3.73 0.70 12.84
CA PRO A 61 3.39 -0.35 13.82
C PRO A 61 3.11 0.19 15.21
N GLU A 62 3.56 1.40 15.53
CA GLU A 62 3.32 1.98 16.84
C GLU A 62 1.95 2.63 16.96
N THR A 63 1.52 3.31 15.91
CA THR A 63 0.30 4.12 15.97
C THR A 63 -0.84 3.54 15.19
N GLY A 64 -0.55 2.64 14.24
CA GLY A 64 -1.56 2.11 13.33
C GLY A 64 -1.92 3.05 12.20
N LYS A 65 -1.30 4.22 12.12
CA LYS A 65 -1.60 5.15 11.05
C LYS A 65 -1.04 4.68 9.73
N VAL A 66 -1.78 4.90 8.67
CA VAL A 66 -1.46 4.41 7.34
C VAL A 66 -0.64 5.44 6.60
N LEU A 67 0.30 4.97 5.80
CA LEU A 67 1.07 5.85 4.92
C LEU A 67 0.15 6.36 3.81
N GLY A 68 -0.13 7.66 3.86
CA GLY A 68 -1.10 8.26 2.96
C GLY A 68 -0.68 8.22 1.50
N GLN A 69 0.62 8.30 1.24
CA GLN A 69 1.11 8.29 -0.12
C GLN A 69 0.76 7.01 -0.87
N GLY A 70 0.68 5.90 -0.14
CA GLY A 70 0.37 4.62 -0.75
C GLY A 70 -1.12 4.32 -0.82
N LEU A 71 -1.95 5.22 -0.34
CA LEU A 71 -3.38 5.01 -0.27
C LEU A 71 -4.06 5.68 -1.46
N PRO A 72 -5.03 5.04 -2.11
CA PRO A 72 -5.78 5.71 -3.18
C PRO A 72 -6.37 7.01 -2.67
N PRO A 73 -6.29 8.08 -3.47
CA PRO A 73 -6.72 9.41 -2.98
C PRO A 73 -8.15 9.45 -2.50
N GLU A 74 -9.04 8.66 -3.12
CA GLU A 74 -10.45 8.61 -2.75
C GLU A 74 -10.68 8.14 -1.34
N LEU A 75 -9.72 7.42 -0.76
CA LEU A 75 -9.89 6.80 0.54
C LEU A 75 -9.17 7.52 1.66
N ARG A 76 -8.36 8.53 1.32
CA ARG A 76 -7.48 9.14 2.33
C ARG A 76 -8.21 9.76 3.48
N ASP A 77 -9.40 10.33 3.21
CA ASP A 77 -10.15 11.02 4.24
C ASP A 77 -10.81 10.08 5.23
N GLU A 78 -10.90 8.80 4.88
CA GLU A 78 -11.55 7.82 5.75
C GLU A 78 -10.60 7.17 6.74
N TYR A 79 -9.30 7.36 6.56
CA TYR A 79 -8.30 6.66 7.36
C TYR A 79 -7.34 7.64 7.98
N ASP A 80 -6.85 7.27 9.16
CA ASP A 80 -5.85 8.07 9.86
C ASP A 80 -4.51 7.85 9.17
N THR A 81 -3.97 8.90 8.58
CA THR A 81 -2.77 8.79 7.75
C THR A 81 -1.65 9.67 8.27
N ILE A 82 -0.46 9.31 7.81
CA ILE A 82 0.72 10.11 8.03
C ILE A 82 1.14 10.74 6.71
#